data_10cdf13663fa65e694051a4c14f0ca30
#
_entry.id   10cdf13663fa65e694051a4c14f0ca30
#
_cell.length_a   1.000
_cell.length_b   1.000
_cell.length_c   1.000
_cell.angle_alpha   90.00
_cell.angle_beta   90.00
_cell.angle_gamma   90.00
#
_symmetry.space_group_name_H-M   'P 1'
#
loop_
_entity.id
_entity.type
_entity.pdbx_description
1 polymer ?
#
loop_
_entity_poly.entity_id
_entity_poly.type
_entity_poly.pdbx_seq_one_letter_code
_entity_poly.pdbx_strand_id
1 'polypeptide(L)'
;MKRASHHEGERLDVLPRLLDCSTAPAKIFGLFPKKGTISPGADADVVIFDPNRTQVLSHKTLHMNADYNPYEGRKVQGVCETVFCRGKAVVENEVWQGDGFKGSFLKRGESLIR
;
A
#
# COMPACT_ATOMS: atom_id res chain seq x y z
N MET A 1 -26.79 12.34 25.39
CA MET A 1 -25.48 12.16 26.04
C MET A 1 -24.55 11.37 25.12
N LYS A 2 -23.61 12.08 24.52
CA LYS A 2 -22.36 11.79 23.83
C LYS A 2 -21.97 10.33 23.63
N ARG A 3 -21.91 9.87 22.39
CA ARG A 3 -20.98 8.84 21.90
C ARG A 3 -20.13 9.45 20.77
N ALA A 4 -19.12 10.19 21.15
CA ALA A 4 -18.01 10.53 20.31
C ALA A 4 -16.78 9.94 20.99
N SER A 5 -16.26 8.80 20.52
CA SER A 5 -14.91 8.34 20.90
C SER A 5 -14.47 7.01 20.28
N HIS A 6 -15.12 6.49 19.22
CA HIS A 6 -14.67 5.22 18.64
C HIS A 6 -13.77 5.35 17.40
N HIS A 7 -13.56 6.56 16.87
CA HIS A 7 -12.75 6.71 15.64
C HIS A 7 -11.29 7.13 15.85
N GLU A 8 -10.93 7.65 17.03
CA GLU A 8 -9.53 8.05 17.28
C GLU A 8 -8.61 6.85 17.62
N GLY A 9 -9.13 5.81 18.28
CA GLY A 9 -8.36 4.62 18.62
C GLY A 9 -7.99 3.76 17.40
N GLU A 10 -8.88 3.63 16.43
CA GLU A 10 -8.64 2.83 15.23
C GLU A 10 -7.62 3.47 14.27
N ARG A 11 -7.53 4.79 14.21
CA ARG A 11 -6.52 5.49 13.40
C ARG A 11 -5.10 5.28 13.90
N LEU A 12 -4.91 5.18 15.20
CA LEU A 12 -3.59 4.98 15.80
C LEU A 12 -3.05 3.57 15.59
N ASP A 13 -3.92 2.57 15.41
CA ASP A 13 -3.51 1.18 15.16
C ASP A 13 -3.08 0.92 13.72
N VAL A 14 -3.51 1.73 12.76
CA VAL A 14 -3.16 1.57 11.34
C VAL A 14 -1.74 2.10 11.04
N LEU A 15 -1.34 3.21 11.66
CA LEU A 15 -0.04 3.86 11.41
C LEU A 15 1.16 2.96 11.75
N PRO A 16 1.24 2.26 12.90
CA PRO A 16 2.33 1.33 13.18
C PRO A 16 2.41 0.22 12.13
N ARG A 17 1.28 -0.35 11.72
CA ARG A 17 1.24 -1.42 10.71
C ARG A 17 1.71 -0.95 9.33
N LEU A 18 1.38 0.28 8.94
CA LEU A 18 1.89 0.87 7.69
C LEU A 18 3.41 1.07 7.76
N LEU A 19 3.95 1.51 8.89
CA LEU A 19 5.39 1.62 9.10
C LEU A 19 6.08 0.26 9.03
N ASP A 20 5.49 -0.77 9.61
CA ASP A 20 6.01 -2.14 9.58
C ASP A 20 5.98 -2.74 8.16
N CYS A 21 5.01 -2.37 7.34
CA CYS A 21 4.89 -2.87 5.97
C CYS A 21 5.67 -2.05 4.93
N SER A 22 6.15 -0.86 5.26
CA SER A 22 6.78 0.07 4.31
C SER A 22 8.17 0.51 4.78
N THR A 23 8.22 1.31 5.85
CA THR A 23 9.47 1.93 6.31
C THR A 23 10.46 0.90 6.87
N ALA A 24 9.99 -0.04 7.67
CA ALA A 24 10.84 -1.05 8.27
C ALA A 24 11.49 -1.97 7.21
N PRO A 25 10.76 -2.56 6.24
CA PRO A 25 11.36 -3.29 5.14
C PRO A 25 12.36 -2.45 4.32
N ALA A 26 12.05 -1.18 4.03
CA ALA A 26 12.95 -0.32 3.29
C ALA A 26 14.30 -0.11 4.04
N LYS A 27 14.26 0.01 5.37
CA LYS A 27 15.48 0.09 6.21
C LYS A 27 16.24 -1.23 6.25
N ILE A 28 15.55 -2.35 6.43
CA ILE A 28 16.14 -3.70 6.47
C ILE A 28 16.87 -4.01 5.17
N PHE A 29 16.24 -3.71 4.04
CA PHE A 29 16.80 -4.04 2.72
C PHE A 29 17.69 -2.95 2.12
N GLY A 30 18.00 -1.88 2.87
CA GLY A 30 18.90 -0.81 2.42
C GLY A 30 18.32 0.01 1.26
N LEU A 31 17.01 0.20 1.21
CA LEU A 31 16.31 1.02 0.21
C LEU A 31 15.88 2.38 0.76
N PHE A 32 15.92 2.55 2.09
CA PHE A 32 15.60 3.82 2.74
C PHE A 32 16.74 4.83 2.57
N PRO A 33 16.49 6.13 2.34
CA PRO A 33 15.19 6.82 2.31
C PRO A 33 14.57 6.91 0.89
N LYS A 34 15.14 6.26 -0.11
CA LYS A 34 14.59 6.29 -1.47
C LYS A 34 13.19 5.68 -1.54
N LYS A 35 12.97 4.62 -0.76
CA LYS A 35 11.70 3.94 -0.53
C LYS A 35 11.31 3.99 0.95
N GLY A 36 10.03 3.75 1.25
CA GLY A 36 9.53 3.61 2.62
C GLY A 36 9.28 4.93 3.35
N THR A 37 9.23 6.05 2.63
CA THR A 37 8.89 7.36 3.18
C THR A 37 8.26 8.24 2.12
N ILE A 38 7.46 9.21 2.57
CA ILE A 38 6.94 10.30 1.73
C ILE A 38 7.71 11.57 2.12
N SER A 39 8.76 11.86 1.37
CA SER A 39 9.62 13.02 1.62
C SER A 39 10.27 13.51 0.32
N PRO A 40 10.68 14.78 0.25
CA PRO A 40 11.44 15.28 -0.88
C PRO A 40 12.67 14.43 -1.17
N GLY A 41 12.84 14.00 -2.42
CA GLY A 41 13.95 13.13 -2.86
C GLY A 41 13.67 11.63 -2.78
N ALA A 42 12.59 11.20 -2.13
CA ALA A 42 12.11 9.81 -2.19
C ALA A 42 11.34 9.55 -3.49
N ASP A 43 11.26 8.27 -3.87
CA ASP A 43 10.38 7.87 -4.97
C ASP A 43 8.91 8.06 -4.54
N ALA A 44 8.09 8.60 -5.43
CA ALA A 44 6.67 8.80 -5.19
C ALA A 44 5.88 7.49 -5.38
N ASP A 45 6.14 6.52 -4.50
CA ASP A 45 5.36 5.29 -4.37
C ASP A 45 4.33 5.50 -3.26
N VAL A 46 3.10 5.81 -3.63
CA VAL A 46 2.05 6.25 -2.70
C VAL A 46 0.78 5.45 -2.94
N VAL A 47 0.15 5.02 -1.86
CA VAL A 47 -1.16 4.37 -1.88
C VAL A 47 -2.17 5.28 -1.19
N ILE A 48 -3.27 5.57 -1.88
CA ILE A 48 -4.45 6.19 -1.30
C ILE A 48 -5.37 5.06 -0.84
N PHE A 49 -5.59 5.00 0.46
CA PHE A 49 -6.34 3.94 1.11
C PHE A 49 -7.55 4.49 1.84
N ASP A 50 -8.73 3.93 1.54
CA ASP A 50 -9.98 4.24 2.24
C ASP A 50 -10.28 3.14 3.27
N PRO A 51 -10.14 3.41 4.58
CA PRO A 51 -10.37 2.43 5.63
C PRO A 51 -11.86 2.13 5.87
N ASN A 52 -12.78 2.96 5.37
CA ASN A 52 -14.21 2.83 5.65
C ASN A 52 -14.95 2.01 4.60
N ARG A 53 -14.37 1.86 3.41
CA ARG A 53 -14.94 1.02 2.36
C ARG A 53 -14.74 -0.45 2.65
N THR A 54 -15.68 -1.26 2.18
CA THR A 54 -15.57 -2.72 2.24
C THR A 54 -15.56 -3.29 0.84
N GLN A 55 -14.79 -4.37 0.64
CA GLN A 55 -14.76 -5.11 -0.61
C GLN A 55 -14.83 -6.61 -0.37
N VAL A 56 -15.25 -7.33 -1.38
CA VAL A 56 -15.19 -8.79 -1.41
C VAL A 56 -14.01 -9.18 -2.31
N LEU A 57 -13.06 -9.93 -1.74
CA LEU A 57 -11.88 -10.36 -2.49
C LEU A 57 -12.29 -11.36 -3.57
N SER A 58 -11.83 -11.12 -4.78
CA SER A 58 -12.04 -12.03 -5.92
C SER A 58 -10.84 -11.97 -6.86
N HIS A 59 -10.44 -13.13 -7.40
CA HIS A 59 -9.42 -13.19 -8.45
C HIS A 59 -9.76 -12.32 -9.67
N LYS A 60 -11.05 -12.06 -9.90
CA LYS A 60 -11.53 -11.22 -11.01
C LYS A 60 -11.29 -9.72 -10.80
N THR A 61 -11.16 -9.28 -9.54
CA THR A 61 -11.03 -7.86 -9.18
C THR A 61 -9.64 -7.49 -8.66
N LEU A 62 -8.82 -8.47 -8.29
CA LEU A 62 -7.51 -8.27 -7.68
C LEU A 62 -6.39 -8.29 -8.73
N HIS A 63 -6.44 -7.59 -9.82
CA HIS A 63 -5.35 -7.39 -10.81
C HIS A 63 -4.25 -8.48 -10.83
N MET A 64 -4.65 -9.74 -10.74
CA MET A 64 -3.76 -10.90 -10.65
C MET A 64 -3.92 -11.79 -11.89
N ASN A 65 -2.84 -12.46 -12.32
CA ASN A 65 -2.87 -13.37 -13.47
C ASN A 65 -3.15 -14.82 -13.08
N ALA A 66 -3.75 -15.04 -11.90
CA ALA A 66 -4.17 -16.36 -11.45
C ALA A 66 -5.70 -16.50 -11.59
N ASP A 67 -6.14 -17.70 -11.89
CA ASP A 67 -7.56 -18.04 -12.04
C ASP A 67 -8.23 -18.42 -10.71
N TYR A 68 -7.49 -18.37 -9.61
CA TYR A 68 -7.99 -18.62 -8.27
C TYR A 68 -7.40 -17.67 -7.24
N ASN A 69 -8.11 -17.49 -6.13
CA ASN A 69 -7.67 -16.73 -4.97
C ASN A 69 -8.00 -17.51 -3.70
N PRO A 70 -7.03 -17.83 -2.83
CA PRO A 70 -7.30 -18.55 -1.57
C PRO A 70 -8.23 -17.80 -0.62
N TYR A 71 -8.42 -16.51 -0.83
CA TYR A 71 -9.32 -15.64 -0.06
C TYR A 71 -10.60 -15.28 -0.81
N GLU A 72 -10.93 -16.00 -1.87
CA GLU A 72 -12.10 -15.75 -2.70
C GLU A 72 -13.38 -15.66 -1.87
N GLY A 73 -14.19 -14.62 -2.11
CA GLY A 73 -15.43 -14.37 -1.39
C GLY A 73 -15.27 -13.77 0.01
N ARG A 74 -14.05 -13.59 0.51
CA ARG A 74 -13.82 -12.99 1.83
C ARG A 74 -14.11 -11.50 1.81
N LYS A 75 -14.98 -11.05 2.70
CA LYS A 75 -15.26 -9.62 2.90
C LYS A 75 -14.17 -9.01 3.78
N VAL A 76 -13.55 -7.95 3.30
CA VAL A 76 -12.53 -7.18 4.03
C VAL A 76 -12.93 -5.71 4.11
N GLN A 77 -12.48 -5.04 5.16
CA GLN A 77 -12.62 -3.60 5.31
C GLN A 77 -11.32 -2.93 4.90
N GLY A 78 -11.45 -1.83 4.16
CA GLY A 78 -10.34 -1.08 3.58
C GLY A 78 -10.13 -1.41 2.11
N VAL A 79 -9.91 -0.35 1.32
CA VAL A 79 -9.71 -0.44 -0.13
C VAL A 79 -8.55 0.46 -0.54
N CYS A 80 -7.62 -0.07 -1.33
CA CYS A 80 -6.62 0.73 -2.02
C CYS A 80 -7.27 1.35 -3.25
N GLU A 81 -7.66 2.61 -3.17
CA GLU A 81 -8.36 3.32 -4.23
C GLU A 81 -7.43 3.69 -5.39
N THR A 82 -6.30 4.29 -5.05
CA THR A 82 -5.32 4.76 -6.04
C THR A 82 -3.92 4.38 -5.62
N VAL A 83 -3.13 3.90 -6.56
CA VAL A 83 -1.74 3.51 -6.36
C VAL A 83 -0.85 4.26 -7.33
N PHE A 84 0.11 5.00 -6.80
CA PHE A 84 1.17 5.64 -7.57
C PHE A 84 2.46 4.83 -7.44
N CYS A 85 3.15 4.66 -8.56
CA CYS A 85 4.48 4.10 -8.59
C CYS A 85 5.42 5.06 -9.33
N ARG A 86 6.40 5.60 -8.62
CA ARG A 86 7.31 6.64 -9.10
C ARG A 86 6.58 7.84 -9.71
N GLY A 87 5.51 8.26 -9.05
CA GLY A 87 4.68 9.40 -9.44
C GLY A 87 3.69 9.14 -10.57
N LYS A 88 3.65 7.94 -11.15
CA LYS A 88 2.67 7.54 -12.15
C LYS A 88 1.55 6.72 -11.50
N ALA A 89 0.31 7.10 -11.72
CA ALA A 89 -0.82 6.29 -11.31
C ALA A 89 -0.82 4.96 -12.09
N VAL A 90 -0.77 3.84 -11.37
CA VAL A 90 -0.83 2.49 -11.93
C VAL A 90 -2.17 1.80 -11.60
N VAL A 91 -2.84 2.28 -10.57
CA VAL A 91 -4.25 1.98 -10.27
C VAL A 91 -4.93 3.30 -9.96
N GLU A 92 -6.08 3.55 -10.55
CA GLU A 92 -6.89 4.74 -10.29
C GLU A 92 -8.36 4.32 -10.18
N ASN A 93 -8.99 4.68 -9.06
CA ASN A 93 -10.35 4.25 -8.75
C ASN A 93 -10.53 2.72 -8.89
N GLU A 94 -9.60 1.95 -8.36
CA GLU A 94 -9.54 0.48 -8.42
C GLU A 94 -9.36 -0.09 -9.83
N VAL A 95 -9.11 0.75 -10.85
CA VAL A 95 -8.89 0.31 -12.24
C VAL A 95 -7.41 0.32 -12.57
N TRP A 96 -6.93 -0.77 -13.16
CA TRP A 96 -5.55 -0.89 -13.60
C TRP A 96 -5.25 0.08 -14.76
N GLN A 97 -4.20 0.88 -14.60
CA GLN A 97 -3.71 1.85 -15.57
C GLN A 97 -2.22 1.63 -15.92
N GLY A 98 -1.66 0.53 -15.42
CA GLY A 98 -0.21 0.29 -15.47
C GLY A 98 0.30 -0.36 -16.76
N ASP A 99 -0.48 -0.42 -17.84
CA ASP A 99 -0.07 -1.02 -19.10
C ASP A 99 1.17 -0.33 -19.65
N GLY A 100 2.20 -1.14 -19.99
CA GLY A 100 3.50 -0.63 -20.42
C GLY A 100 4.39 -0.04 -19.31
N PHE A 101 3.92 -0.02 -18.05
CA PHE A 101 4.76 0.39 -16.93
C PHE A 101 5.84 -0.67 -16.66
N LYS A 102 7.11 -0.24 -16.68
CA LYS A 102 8.23 -1.16 -16.42
C LYS A 102 8.91 -0.80 -15.09
N GLY A 103 9.23 -1.81 -14.31
CA GLY A 103 10.10 -1.69 -13.16
C GLY A 103 11.52 -1.28 -13.56
N SER A 104 12.27 -0.73 -12.61
CA SER A 104 13.70 -0.49 -12.75
C SER A 104 14.44 -1.12 -11.58
N PHE A 105 15.64 -1.62 -11.85
CA PHE A 105 16.48 -2.16 -10.80
C PHE A 105 16.88 -1.05 -9.82
N LEU A 106 16.75 -1.34 -8.52
CA LEU A 106 17.22 -0.46 -7.46
C LEU A 106 18.43 -1.11 -6.78
N LYS A 107 19.58 -0.44 -6.87
CA LYS A 107 20.75 -0.83 -6.09
C LYS A 107 20.47 -0.51 -4.62
N ARG A 108 20.58 -1.51 -3.76
CA ARG A 108 20.45 -1.34 -2.32
C ARG A 108 21.71 -0.72 -1.72
N GLY A 109 21.54 0.05 -0.66
CA GLY A 109 22.60 0.47 0.25
C GLY A 109 22.77 -0.52 1.42
N GLU A 110 23.42 -0.05 2.48
CA GLU A 110 23.55 -0.83 3.73
C GLU A 110 22.20 -0.87 4.48
N SER A 111 21.98 -1.98 5.21
CA SER A 111 20.87 -2.07 6.15
C SER A 111 21.04 -1.06 7.28
N LEU A 112 19.98 -0.34 7.61
CA LEU A 112 19.97 0.61 8.75
C LEU A 112 19.53 -0.05 10.07
N ILE A 113 19.22 -1.34 10.02
CA ILE A 113 18.89 -2.14 11.22
C ILE A 113 20.03 -3.13 11.42
N ARG A 114 20.65 -3.04 12.60
CA ARG A 114 21.67 -3.97 13.11
C ARG A 114 21.07 -4.84 14.18
#